data_ff1d5d4c4e06bd60064844c2bb4a8837
#
_entry.id   ff1d5d4c4e06bd60064844c2bb4a8837
#
_cell.length_a   1.000
_cell.length_b   1.000
_cell.length_c   1.000
_cell.angle_alpha   90.00
_cell.angle_beta   90.00
_cell.angle_gamma   90.00
#
_symmetry.space_group_name_H-M   'P 1'
#
loop_
_entity.id
_entity.type
_entity.pdbx_description
1 polymer ?
#
loop_
_entity_poly.entity_id
_entity_poly.type
_entity_poly.pdbx_seq_one_letter_code
_entity_poly.pdbx_strand_id
1 'polypeptide(L)'
;MNSSSASYFFQQDGYVRLTDFLDKESCNQFVSEFSKLVKEGKTSKDSQCPLSEAVHGSPMFDSLLEQLTPHFEEASGLQLFPTYSYARLYRPGEVLKVHTDRAACEISATITLGFEGTPWPIYMADKDTTGNSPKIIGEDGEYSVKNIQKCDLDIGDAVLYKGQEKVHWRDSFEGEWQLQVFLHYVDANGKHCDQKFDGRNHLAHHVVSSDSFEYWFLENAVPDYACEKLIQGYEKGDIVQAEIGAGEHANVNTEIRKTGVINLPTEKGIGATLAGIGLQANADLWNFDVTHCEQCDFLSYDKEGHYVSHIDTFLIKNSKNYRKLTSILILNNDFEGGKLYIQCGNEKIYPPQTPGTVIVFPSFLLHGVEPVTSGKRRSIVSWLVGPWFK
;
A
#
# COMPACT_ATOMS: atom_id res chain seq x y z
N MET A 1 11.40 -12.24 19.43
CA MET A 1 12.63 -11.45 19.71
C MET A 1 12.22 -10.00 19.97
N ASN A 2 12.90 -9.26 20.86
CA ASN A 2 12.67 -7.82 20.95
C ASN A 2 13.21 -7.14 19.69
N SER A 3 12.54 -6.10 19.18
CA SER A 3 12.86 -5.37 17.93
C SER A 3 14.32 -4.92 17.83
N SER A 4 14.91 -4.44 18.91
CA SER A 4 16.33 -4.05 18.97
C SER A 4 17.31 -5.21 18.75
N SER A 5 16.90 -6.45 18.99
CA SER A 5 17.72 -7.64 18.71
C SER A 5 17.60 -8.08 17.25
N ALA A 6 16.43 -7.93 16.63
CA ALA A 6 16.23 -8.32 15.22
C ALA A 6 17.06 -7.44 14.27
N SER A 7 17.00 -6.12 14.44
CA SER A 7 17.78 -5.19 13.61
C SER A 7 19.30 -5.36 13.79
N TYR A 8 19.75 -5.65 15.00
CA TYR A 8 21.15 -5.98 15.25
C TYR A 8 21.61 -7.19 14.42
N PHE A 9 20.87 -8.32 14.48
CA PHE A 9 21.22 -9.52 13.70
C PHE A 9 21.14 -9.27 12.19
N PHE A 10 20.10 -8.57 11.74
CA PHE A 10 19.97 -8.22 10.33
C PHE A 10 21.19 -7.41 9.83
N GLN A 11 21.66 -6.44 10.61
CA GLN A 11 22.81 -5.63 10.24
C GLN A 11 24.12 -6.40 10.29
N GLN A 12 24.31 -7.31 11.25
CA GLN A 12 25.54 -8.11 11.42
C GLN A 12 25.61 -9.30 10.47
N ASP A 13 24.53 -10.07 10.39
CA ASP A 13 24.51 -11.33 9.67
C ASP A 13 23.90 -11.20 8.26
N GLY A 14 23.28 -10.06 7.94
CA GLY A 14 22.60 -9.80 6.67
C GLY A 14 21.29 -10.54 6.50
N TYR A 15 20.79 -11.19 7.57
CA TYR A 15 19.45 -11.79 7.63
C TYR A 15 18.98 -11.92 9.07
N VAL A 16 17.65 -12.07 9.25
CA VAL A 16 17.03 -12.38 10.54
C VAL A 16 15.80 -13.27 10.34
N ARG A 17 15.64 -14.28 11.20
CA ARG A 17 14.44 -15.11 11.26
C ARG A 17 13.45 -14.49 12.23
N LEU A 18 12.20 -14.38 11.79
CA LEU A 18 11.06 -13.88 12.57
C LEU A 18 10.06 -15.02 12.71
N THR A 19 9.93 -15.54 13.93
CA THR A 19 9.02 -16.66 14.25
C THR A 19 7.64 -16.15 14.61
N ASP A 20 6.58 -16.88 14.25
CA ASP A 20 5.18 -16.50 14.47
C ASP A 20 4.88 -15.08 13.98
N PHE A 21 5.47 -14.72 12.83
CA PHE A 21 5.41 -13.37 12.27
C PHE A 21 4.04 -13.04 11.68
N LEU A 22 3.40 -14.02 11.06
CA LEU A 22 2.04 -13.94 10.55
C LEU A 22 1.21 -15.04 11.21
N ASP A 23 0.01 -14.70 11.66
CA ASP A 23 -0.87 -15.67 12.33
C ASP A 23 -1.39 -16.74 11.34
N LYS A 24 -1.73 -17.92 11.88
CA LYS A 24 -2.14 -19.09 11.08
C LYS A 24 -3.48 -18.88 10.36
N GLU A 25 -4.37 -18.05 10.90
CA GLU A 25 -5.66 -17.76 10.27
C GLU A 25 -5.46 -16.90 9.01
N SER A 26 -4.64 -15.86 9.09
CA SER A 26 -4.22 -15.06 7.94
C SER A 26 -3.52 -15.92 6.89
N CYS A 27 -2.60 -16.80 7.30
CA CYS A 27 -1.92 -17.72 6.38
C CYS A 27 -2.91 -18.61 5.64
N ASN A 28 -3.90 -19.19 6.32
CA ASN A 28 -4.93 -20.03 5.71
C ASN A 28 -5.81 -19.26 4.71
N GLN A 29 -6.12 -17.99 4.99
CA GLN A 29 -6.83 -17.11 4.05
C GLN A 29 -6.01 -16.91 2.77
N PHE A 30 -4.71 -16.63 2.86
CA PHE A 30 -3.83 -16.50 1.69
C PHE A 30 -3.73 -17.78 0.87
N VAL A 31 -3.65 -18.96 1.53
CA VAL A 31 -3.67 -20.27 0.84
C VAL A 31 -4.98 -20.46 0.08
N SER A 32 -6.12 -20.13 0.71
CA SER A 32 -7.44 -20.23 0.08
C SER A 32 -7.56 -19.33 -1.15
N GLU A 33 -7.16 -18.06 -1.01
CA GLU A 33 -7.22 -17.08 -2.11
C GLU A 33 -6.26 -17.45 -3.25
N PHE A 34 -5.02 -17.87 -2.94
CA PHE A 34 -4.10 -18.35 -3.98
C PHE A 34 -4.68 -19.56 -4.75
N SER A 35 -5.34 -20.47 -4.03
CA SER A 35 -6.01 -21.62 -4.63
C SER A 35 -7.14 -21.22 -5.60
N LYS A 36 -7.83 -20.10 -5.34
CA LYS A 36 -8.82 -19.53 -6.27
C LYS A 36 -8.13 -19.00 -7.53
N LEU A 37 -7.01 -18.27 -7.38
CA LEU A 37 -6.24 -17.77 -8.52
C LEU A 37 -5.78 -18.91 -9.44
N VAL A 38 -5.32 -20.02 -8.87
CA VAL A 38 -4.96 -21.23 -9.64
C VAL A 38 -6.17 -21.78 -10.41
N LYS A 39 -7.32 -21.93 -9.75
CA LYS A 39 -8.56 -22.45 -10.37
C LYS A 39 -9.09 -21.54 -11.49
N GLU A 40 -8.89 -20.24 -11.35
CA GLU A 40 -9.31 -19.23 -12.32
C GLU A 40 -8.30 -19.04 -13.46
N GLY A 41 -7.15 -19.73 -13.43
CA GLY A 41 -6.10 -19.59 -14.44
C GLY A 41 -5.38 -18.24 -14.39
N LYS A 42 -5.39 -17.56 -13.23
CA LYS A 42 -4.75 -16.26 -12.99
C LYS A 42 -3.32 -16.38 -12.44
N THR A 43 -2.70 -17.53 -12.60
CA THR A 43 -1.31 -17.81 -12.23
C THR A 43 -0.47 -18.03 -13.48
N SER A 44 0.84 -17.89 -13.33
CA SER A 44 1.81 -18.16 -14.39
C SER A 44 2.84 -19.18 -13.91
N LYS A 45 3.62 -19.72 -14.84
CA LYS A 45 4.81 -20.55 -14.57
C LYS A 45 6.01 -19.83 -15.11
N ASP A 46 7.16 -20.03 -14.48
CA ASP A 46 8.43 -19.47 -14.93
C ASP A 46 9.50 -20.56 -15.12
N SER A 47 10.63 -20.18 -15.69
CA SER A 47 11.75 -21.09 -15.96
C SER A 47 12.54 -21.51 -14.72
N GLN A 48 12.42 -20.75 -13.63
CA GLN A 48 13.15 -21.04 -12.39
C GLN A 48 12.55 -22.25 -11.67
N CYS A 49 11.19 -22.32 -11.62
CA CYS A 49 10.44 -23.42 -11.02
C CYS A 49 9.25 -23.81 -11.93
N PRO A 50 9.49 -24.60 -12.99
CA PRO A 50 8.53 -24.80 -14.09
C PRO A 50 7.30 -25.65 -13.73
N LEU A 51 7.32 -26.37 -12.61
CA LEU A 51 6.17 -27.15 -12.12
C LEU A 51 5.25 -26.31 -11.21
N SER A 52 5.74 -25.16 -10.72
CA SER A 52 5.10 -24.33 -9.71
C SER A 52 4.21 -23.26 -10.34
N GLU A 53 3.05 -23.00 -9.75
CA GLU A 53 2.20 -21.87 -10.08
C GLU A 53 2.65 -20.63 -9.29
N ALA A 54 2.72 -19.49 -9.95
CA ALA A 54 3.15 -18.25 -9.35
C ALA A 54 2.27 -17.06 -9.72
N VAL A 55 2.29 -16.03 -8.89
CA VAL A 55 1.66 -14.74 -9.17
C VAL A 55 2.61 -13.61 -8.77
N HIS A 56 2.80 -12.66 -9.66
CA HIS A 56 3.63 -11.48 -9.46
C HIS A 56 2.74 -10.25 -9.25
N GLY A 57 2.96 -9.51 -8.17
CA GLY A 57 2.32 -8.22 -7.94
C GLY A 57 0.79 -8.30 -7.92
N SER A 58 0.20 -9.32 -7.28
CA SER A 58 -1.25 -9.38 -7.16
C SER A 58 -1.77 -8.40 -6.10
N PRO A 59 -3.01 -7.88 -6.23
CA PRO A 59 -3.59 -6.96 -5.26
C PRO A 59 -3.50 -7.45 -3.82
N MET A 60 -3.81 -8.72 -3.58
CA MET A 60 -3.78 -9.33 -2.25
C MET A 60 -2.36 -9.33 -1.64
N PHE A 61 -1.36 -9.77 -2.39
CA PHE A 61 0.01 -9.86 -1.88
C PHE A 61 0.75 -8.51 -1.88
N ASP A 62 0.41 -7.60 -2.78
CA ASP A 62 0.92 -6.23 -2.74
C ASP A 62 0.32 -5.46 -1.55
N SER A 63 -0.92 -5.75 -1.13
CA SER A 63 -1.49 -5.24 0.12
C SER A 63 -0.73 -5.76 1.34
N LEU A 64 -0.41 -7.06 1.38
CA LEU A 64 0.41 -7.65 2.44
C LEU A 64 1.81 -7.03 2.49
N LEU A 65 2.44 -6.80 1.32
CA LEU A 65 3.73 -6.14 1.19
C LEU A 65 3.73 -4.76 1.88
N GLU A 66 2.71 -3.95 1.61
CA GLU A 66 2.59 -2.61 2.18
C GLU A 66 2.28 -2.65 3.68
N GLN A 67 1.35 -3.51 4.11
CA GLN A 67 0.97 -3.68 5.51
C GLN A 67 2.15 -4.11 6.39
N LEU A 68 3.03 -4.98 5.89
CA LEU A 68 4.17 -5.48 6.62
C LEU A 68 5.42 -4.59 6.53
N THR A 69 5.43 -3.56 5.69
CA THR A 69 6.56 -2.62 5.56
C THR A 69 7.05 -2.08 6.92
N PRO A 70 6.19 -1.55 7.83
CA PRO A 70 6.65 -1.02 9.12
C PRO A 70 7.32 -2.08 10.00
N HIS A 71 6.86 -3.33 9.94
CA HIS A 71 7.44 -4.44 10.72
C HIS A 71 8.84 -4.82 10.20
N PHE A 72 9.04 -4.80 8.88
CA PHE A 72 10.35 -5.05 8.29
C PHE A 72 11.29 -3.85 8.43
N GLU A 73 10.79 -2.62 8.46
CA GLU A 73 11.58 -1.44 8.85
C GLU A 73 12.11 -1.57 10.29
N GLU A 74 11.26 -1.99 11.23
CA GLU A 74 11.68 -2.26 12.61
C GLU A 74 12.69 -3.40 12.68
N ALA A 75 12.47 -4.50 11.94
CA ALA A 75 13.36 -5.67 11.95
C ALA A 75 14.70 -5.43 11.24
N SER A 76 14.75 -4.55 10.24
CA SER A 76 15.98 -4.21 9.51
C SER A 76 16.72 -3.01 10.09
N GLY A 77 16.01 -2.07 10.73
CA GLY A 77 16.51 -0.76 11.11
C GLY A 77 16.68 0.20 9.92
N LEU A 78 16.05 -0.09 8.78
CA LEU A 78 16.07 0.70 7.55
C LEU A 78 14.70 1.34 7.32
N GLN A 79 14.66 2.42 6.55
CA GLN A 79 13.45 2.88 5.89
C GLN A 79 13.31 2.15 4.55
N LEU A 80 12.13 1.59 4.27
CA LEU A 80 11.94 0.71 3.12
C LEU A 80 10.92 1.27 2.13
N PHE A 81 11.26 1.22 0.84
CA PHE A 81 10.28 1.36 -0.23
C PHE A 81 9.88 -0.02 -0.74
N PRO A 82 8.57 -0.36 -0.77
CA PRO A 82 8.09 -1.59 -1.36
C PRO A 82 8.35 -1.59 -2.87
N THR A 83 8.74 -2.74 -3.41
CA THR A 83 8.95 -2.91 -4.85
C THR A 83 7.88 -3.80 -5.47
N TYR A 84 7.78 -5.06 -5.08
CA TYR A 84 6.71 -5.95 -5.52
C TYR A 84 6.58 -7.17 -4.59
N SER A 85 5.42 -7.81 -4.65
CA SER A 85 5.17 -9.12 -4.05
C SER A 85 5.27 -10.21 -5.09
N TYR A 86 5.67 -11.41 -4.65
CA TYR A 86 5.68 -12.61 -5.49
C TYR A 86 5.23 -13.80 -4.65
N ALA A 87 4.24 -14.55 -5.10
CA ALA A 87 3.82 -15.76 -4.40
C ALA A 87 3.96 -16.96 -5.32
N ARG A 88 4.44 -18.10 -4.77
CA ARG A 88 4.68 -19.32 -5.54
C ARG A 88 4.25 -20.55 -4.76
N LEU A 89 3.48 -21.41 -5.42
CA LEU A 89 3.06 -22.72 -4.92
C LEU A 89 3.99 -23.78 -5.50
N TYR A 90 4.95 -24.21 -4.70
CA TYR A 90 5.94 -25.20 -5.07
C TYR A 90 5.36 -26.62 -5.09
N ARG A 91 5.91 -27.44 -5.99
CA ARG A 91 5.53 -28.83 -6.22
C ARG A 91 6.71 -29.77 -5.96
N PRO A 92 6.46 -31.06 -5.66
CA PRO A 92 7.52 -32.04 -5.46
C PRO A 92 8.57 -32.03 -6.58
N GLY A 93 9.86 -32.12 -6.20
CA GLY A 93 10.98 -32.13 -7.12
C GLY A 93 11.48 -30.78 -7.59
N GLU A 94 10.82 -29.68 -7.23
CA GLU A 94 11.35 -28.34 -7.51
C GLU A 94 12.63 -28.05 -6.73
N VAL A 95 13.49 -27.25 -7.36
CA VAL A 95 14.76 -26.78 -6.80
C VAL A 95 14.85 -25.28 -7.02
N LEU A 96 15.06 -24.51 -5.98
CA LEU A 96 15.45 -23.11 -6.12
C LEU A 96 16.97 -23.05 -6.20
N LYS A 97 17.51 -22.85 -7.40
CA LYS A 97 18.96 -22.83 -7.63
C LYS A 97 19.65 -21.74 -6.83
N VAL A 98 20.93 -21.94 -6.58
CA VAL A 98 21.78 -20.98 -5.87
C VAL A 98 21.85 -19.67 -6.66
N HIS A 99 21.53 -18.55 -6.02
CA HIS A 99 21.54 -17.23 -6.64
C HIS A 99 21.65 -16.09 -5.59
N THR A 100 21.77 -14.87 -6.07
CA THR A 100 21.52 -13.64 -5.35
C THR A 100 20.45 -12.86 -6.09
N ASP A 101 19.71 -12.02 -5.39
CA ASP A 101 18.60 -11.28 -5.96
C ASP A 101 19.05 -10.08 -6.84
N ARG A 102 18.12 -9.60 -7.66
CA ARG A 102 18.28 -8.38 -8.47
C ARG A 102 18.08 -7.10 -7.64
N ALA A 103 18.39 -5.94 -8.22
CA ALA A 103 18.34 -4.63 -7.55
C ALA A 103 17.03 -4.32 -6.84
N ALA A 104 15.88 -4.62 -7.48
CA ALA A 104 14.56 -4.39 -6.88
C ALA A 104 14.24 -5.32 -5.69
N CYS A 105 15.11 -6.29 -5.40
CA CYS A 105 15.02 -7.21 -4.26
C CYS A 105 16.22 -7.01 -3.32
N GLU A 106 16.69 -5.75 -3.14
CA GLU A 106 17.81 -5.41 -2.27
C GLU A 106 17.60 -5.96 -0.85
N ILE A 107 16.37 -5.78 -0.33
CA ILE A 107 15.88 -6.34 0.93
C ILE A 107 14.69 -7.24 0.61
N SER A 108 14.78 -8.49 0.97
CA SER A 108 13.76 -9.50 0.67
C SER A 108 13.27 -10.17 1.94
N ALA A 109 11.98 -10.45 2.00
CA ALA A 109 11.38 -11.31 3.01
C ALA A 109 10.71 -12.50 2.34
N THR A 110 10.91 -13.72 2.86
CA THR A 110 10.12 -14.90 2.50
C THR A 110 9.31 -15.37 3.68
N ILE A 111 8.01 -15.60 3.47
CA ILE A 111 7.07 -16.07 4.52
C ILE A 111 6.45 -17.39 4.06
N THR A 112 6.46 -18.39 4.93
CA THR A 112 5.77 -19.67 4.70
C THR A 112 4.28 -19.51 5.00
N LEU A 113 3.42 -19.56 4.00
CA LEU A 113 1.98 -19.44 4.16
C LEU A 113 1.29 -20.78 4.44
N GLY A 114 1.84 -21.87 3.93
CA GLY A 114 1.31 -23.21 4.15
C GLY A 114 2.13 -24.27 3.45
N PHE A 115 2.02 -25.50 3.93
CA PHE A 115 2.63 -26.67 3.29
C PHE A 115 1.92 -27.95 3.71
N GLU A 116 2.14 -29.02 2.96
CA GLU A 116 1.77 -30.37 3.30
C GLU A 116 2.96 -31.31 3.11
N GLY A 117 3.15 -32.23 4.04
CA GLY A 117 4.32 -33.10 4.08
C GLY A 117 5.51 -32.46 4.75
N THR A 118 6.70 -32.61 4.17
CA THR A 118 7.95 -32.10 4.74
C THR A 118 8.12 -30.61 4.43
N PRO A 119 8.34 -29.72 5.42
CA PRO A 119 8.63 -28.32 5.16
C PRO A 119 9.93 -28.15 4.36
N TRP A 120 9.97 -27.14 3.50
CA TRP A 120 11.09 -26.90 2.60
C TRP A 120 11.98 -25.75 3.09
N PRO A 121 13.15 -26.05 3.66
CA PRO A 121 14.03 -25.04 4.23
C PRO A 121 14.64 -24.16 3.14
N ILE A 122 15.03 -22.93 3.52
CA ILE A 122 15.86 -22.04 2.74
C ILE A 122 17.28 -22.04 3.32
N TYR A 123 18.29 -22.13 2.45
CA TYR A 123 19.70 -21.98 2.81
C TYR A 123 20.17 -20.58 2.49
N MET A 124 20.97 -20.01 3.38
CA MET A 124 21.60 -18.69 3.22
C MET A 124 23.09 -18.79 3.50
N ALA A 125 23.88 -18.08 2.73
CA ALA A 125 25.33 -18.09 2.88
C ALA A 125 25.94 -16.73 2.55
N ASP A 126 27.15 -16.49 3.07
CA ASP A 126 27.96 -15.36 2.66
C ASP A 126 28.71 -15.71 1.37
N LYS A 127 28.82 -14.76 0.46
CA LYS A 127 29.69 -14.86 -0.69
C LYS A 127 31.15 -14.82 -0.24
N ASP A 128 31.95 -15.82 -0.61
CA ASP A 128 33.38 -15.78 -0.34
C ASP A 128 34.13 -15.23 -1.54
N THR A 129 34.66 -14.03 -1.38
CA THR A 129 35.47 -13.36 -2.40
C THR A 129 36.94 -13.81 -2.45
N THR A 130 37.37 -14.62 -1.46
CA THR A 130 38.74 -15.13 -1.40
C THR A 130 38.95 -16.39 -2.25
N GLY A 131 37.89 -17.06 -2.65
CA GLY A 131 37.91 -18.26 -3.47
C GLY A 131 38.35 -19.53 -2.75
N ASN A 132 38.54 -19.51 -1.43
CA ASN A 132 39.01 -20.64 -0.62
C ASN A 132 37.91 -21.57 -0.12
N SER A 133 36.66 -21.17 -0.31
CA SER A 133 35.46 -21.91 0.18
C SER A 133 34.89 -22.84 -0.89
N PRO A 134 34.05 -23.81 -0.50
CA PRO A 134 33.34 -24.68 -1.43
C PRO A 134 32.60 -23.88 -2.51
N LYS A 135 32.59 -24.43 -3.70
CA LYS A 135 31.86 -23.85 -4.84
C LYS A 135 30.57 -24.61 -5.06
N ILE A 136 29.49 -23.86 -5.26
CA ILE A 136 28.16 -24.39 -5.58
C ILE A 136 27.78 -23.84 -6.95
N ILE A 137 27.27 -24.71 -7.83
CA ILE A 137 26.78 -24.32 -9.16
C ILE A 137 25.39 -23.68 -8.97
N GLY A 138 25.27 -22.43 -9.35
CA GLY A 138 24.03 -21.64 -9.26
C GLY A 138 23.40 -21.39 -10.63
N GLU A 139 22.40 -20.49 -10.63
CA GLU A 139 21.65 -20.12 -11.82
C GLU A 139 22.53 -19.37 -12.85
N ASP A 140 23.36 -18.44 -12.38
CA ASP A 140 24.21 -17.56 -13.21
C ASP A 140 25.68 -17.94 -13.21
N GLY A 141 26.06 -19.10 -12.64
CA GLY A 141 27.44 -19.56 -12.57
C GLY A 141 27.82 -20.19 -11.24
N GLU A 142 29.12 -20.20 -10.95
CA GLU A 142 29.66 -20.74 -9.69
C GLU A 142 29.69 -19.71 -8.59
N TYR A 143 29.17 -20.09 -7.41
CA TYR A 143 29.24 -19.32 -6.18
C TYR A 143 30.22 -19.95 -5.20
N SER A 144 31.22 -19.21 -4.76
CA SER A 144 32.04 -19.57 -3.60
C SER A 144 31.37 -19.07 -2.34
N VAL A 145 31.01 -19.95 -1.41
CA VAL A 145 30.18 -19.63 -0.26
C VAL A 145 30.78 -20.10 1.06
N LYS A 146 30.51 -19.33 2.12
CA LYS A 146 30.89 -19.63 3.51
C LYS A 146 29.70 -19.33 4.45
N ASN A 147 29.82 -19.76 5.71
CA ASN A 147 28.83 -19.50 6.74
C ASN A 147 27.41 -19.95 6.33
N ILE A 148 27.29 -21.16 5.76
CA ILE A 148 26.01 -21.69 5.29
C ILE A 148 25.08 -21.90 6.51
N GLN A 149 23.89 -21.35 6.46
CA GLN A 149 22.83 -21.50 7.46
C GLN A 149 21.59 -22.09 6.81
N LYS A 150 21.02 -23.09 7.48
CA LYS A 150 19.73 -23.68 7.13
C LYS A 150 18.63 -23.02 7.94
N CYS A 151 17.65 -22.43 7.28
CA CYS A 151 16.50 -21.82 7.92
C CYS A 151 15.26 -22.70 7.69
N ASP A 152 14.89 -23.46 8.71
CA ASP A 152 13.63 -24.18 8.75
C ASP A 152 12.53 -23.20 9.17
N LEU A 153 11.47 -23.08 8.38
CA LEU A 153 10.36 -22.12 8.58
C LEU A 153 9.06 -22.91 8.76
N ASP A 154 8.34 -22.65 9.83
CA ASP A 154 6.98 -23.14 10.03
C ASP A 154 5.98 -22.16 9.40
N ILE A 155 4.69 -22.52 9.38
CA ILE A 155 3.61 -21.67 8.88
C ILE A 155 3.55 -20.38 9.71
N GLY A 156 3.66 -19.24 9.02
CA GLY A 156 3.69 -17.92 9.61
C GLY A 156 5.10 -17.40 9.93
N ASP A 157 6.14 -18.24 9.82
CA ASP A 157 7.53 -17.78 9.98
C ASP A 157 8.02 -17.01 8.76
N ALA A 158 8.87 -16.01 9.00
CA ALA A 158 9.53 -15.23 7.95
C ALA A 158 11.07 -15.22 8.11
N VAL A 159 11.76 -15.06 7.00
CA VAL A 159 13.17 -14.62 6.98
C VAL A 159 13.26 -13.34 6.20
N LEU A 160 13.80 -12.29 6.83
CA LEU A 160 14.20 -11.04 6.20
C LEU A 160 15.68 -11.08 5.90
N TYR A 161 16.11 -10.74 4.68
CA TYR A 161 17.51 -10.85 4.28
C TYR A 161 17.91 -9.81 3.22
N LYS A 162 19.20 -9.53 3.13
CA LYS A 162 19.79 -8.68 2.10
C LYS A 162 19.94 -9.49 0.80
N GLY A 163 18.93 -9.40 -0.06
CA GLY A 163 18.79 -10.27 -1.22
C GLY A 163 19.96 -10.23 -2.20
N GLN A 164 20.57 -9.06 -2.43
CA GLN A 164 21.73 -8.89 -3.29
C GLN A 164 23.05 -9.38 -2.68
N GLU A 165 23.15 -9.42 -1.35
CA GLU A 165 24.38 -9.75 -0.65
C GLU A 165 24.43 -11.22 -0.24
N LYS A 166 23.27 -11.80 0.17
CA LYS A 166 23.17 -13.20 0.61
C LYS A 166 22.95 -14.13 -0.58
N VAL A 167 23.83 -15.10 -0.70
CA VAL A 167 23.62 -16.23 -1.60
C VAL A 167 22.60 -17.16 -0.95
N HIS A 168 21.54 -17.51 -1.68
CA HIS A 168 20.48 -18.33 -1.11
C HIS A 168 19.91 -19.34 -2.13
N TRP A 169 19.32 -20.43 -1.60
CA TRP A 169 18.78 -21.52 -2.40
C TRP A 169 17.88 -22.43 -1.58
N ARG A 170 17.21 -23.35 -2.26
CA ARG A 170 16.52 -24.49 -1.66
C ARG A 170 16.86 -25.74 -2.44
N ASP A 171 17.19 -26.84 -1.73
CA ASP A 171 17.44 -28.14 -2.33
C ASP A 171 16.15 -28.73 -2.91
N SER A 172 16.18 -29.97 -3.46
CA SER A 172 14.96 -30.59 -4.00
C SER A 172 13.82 -30.66 -2.98
N PHE A 173 12.63 -30.22 -3.39
CA PHE A 173 11.44 -30.25 -2.52
C PHE A 173 10.89 -31.68 -2.41
N GLU A 174 10.79 -32.19 -1.21
CA GLU A 174 10.31 -33.54 -0.91
C GLU A 174 8.88 -33.58 -0.30
N GLY A 175 8.25 -32.42 -0.04
CA GLY A 175 6.88 -32.31 0.45
C GLY A 175 5.86 -32.47 -0.69
N GLU A 176 4.57 -32.39 -0.34
CA GLU A 176 3.47 -32.47 -1.31
C GLU A 176 3.23 -31.13 -2.01
N TRP A 177 3.19 -30.05 -1.25
CA TRP A 177 3.12 -28.68 -1.73
C TRP A 177 3.59 -27.71 -0.65
N GLN A 178 4.09 -26.53 -1.07
CA GLN A 178 4.40 -25.43 -0.17
C GLN A 178 4.12 -24.08 -0.86
N LEU A 179 3.33 -23.22 -0.20
CA LEU A 179 3.07 -21.86 -0.63
C LEU A 179 3.99 -20.90 0.13
N GLN A 180 4.78 -20.15 -0.62
CA GLN A 180 5.62 -19.06 -0.13
C GLN A 180 5.15 -17.74 -0.71
N VAL A 181 5.23 -16.67 0.09
CA VAL A 181 5.21 -15.30 -0.42
C VAL A 181 6.56 -14.65 -0.21
N PHE A 182 7.00 -13.93 -1.21
CA PHE A 182 8.20 -13.10 -1.22
C PHE A 182 7.76 -11.64 -1.29
N LEU A 183 8.27 -10.84 -0.37
CA LEU A 183 7.99 -9.42 -0.25
C LEU A 183 9.31 -8.69 -0.44
N HIS A 184 9.39 -7.86 -1.47
CA HIS A 184 10.63 -7.23 -1.88
C HIS A 184 10.61 -5.73 -1.62
N TYR A 185 11.74 -5.22 -1.19
CA TYR A 185 11.95 -3.84 -0.79
C TYR A 185 13.32 -3.34 -1.25
N VAL A 186 13.50 -2.03 -1.22
CA VAL A 186 14.79 -1.36 -1.31
C VAL A 186 14.95 -0.38 -0.16
N ASP A 187 16.18 -0.11 0.24
CA ASP A 187 16.46 0.96 1.20
C ASP A 187 16.06 2.31 0.59
N ALA A 188 15.12 3.01 1.24
CA ALA A 188 14.62 4.31 0.79
C ALA A 188 15.72 5.38 0.69
N ASN A 189 16.82 5.22 1.45
CA ASN A 189 17.99 6.08 1.45
C ASN A 189 19.20 5.44 0.72
N GLY A 190 18.99 4.26 0.11
CA GLY A 190 20.03 3.47 -0.55
C GLY A 190 20.18 3.76 -2.04
N LYS A 191 21.11 3.05 -2.67
CA LYS A 191 21.44 3.19 -4.09
C LYS A 191 20.35 2.72 -5.05
N HIS A 192 19.35 1.98 -4.57
CA HIS A 192 18.28 1.38 -5.36
C HIS A 192 16.90 1.98 -5.04
N CYS A 193 16.83 3.14 -4.39
CA CYS A 193 15.57 3.81 -4.05
C CYS A 193 14.68 4.13 -5.27
N ASP A 194 15.26 4.22 -6.47
CA ASP A 194 14.58 4.38 -7.75
C ASP A 194 13.79 3.13 -8.18
N GLN A 195 14.04 1.96 -7.56
CA GLN A 195 13.32 0.71 -7.84
C GLN A 195 11.98 0.60 -7.10
N LYS A 196 11.53 1.67 -6.43
CA LYS A 196 10.20 1.72 -5.80
C LYS A 196 9.13 1.24 -6.78
N PHE A 197 8.26 0.33 -6.32
CA PHE A 197 7.20 -0.31 -7.11
C PHE A 197 7.67 -1.10 -8.34
N ASP A 198 8.98 -1.36 -8.48
CA ASP A 198 9.55 -2.16 -9.57
C ASP A 198 9.16 -1.65 -10.97
N GLY A 199 9.28 -0.34 -11.18
CA GLY A 199 8.95 0.34 -12.43
C GLY A 199 7.44 0.53 -12.70
N ARG A 200 6.58 0.10 -11.78
CA ARG A 200 5.14 0.38 -11.80
C ARG A 200 4.85 1.77 -11.20
N ASN A 201 3.73 2.37 -11.54
CA ASN A 201 3.31 3.64 -10.93
C ASN A 201 2.86 3.45 -9.47
N HIS A 202 2.27 2.29 -9.15
CA HIS A 202 1.75 1.92 -7.82
C HIS A 202 1.72 0.40 -7.64
N LEU A 203 1.41 -0.05 -6.43
CA LEU A 203 1.16 -1.46 -6.14
C LEU A 203 -0.20 -1.91 -6.71
N ALA A 204 -0.35 -3.20 -7.02
CA ALA A 204 -1.52 -3.72 -7.73
C ALA A 204 -2.84 -3.72 -6.91
N HIS A 205 -2.76 -3.63 -5.58
CA HIS A 205 -3.96 -3.51 -4.74
C HIS A 205 -4.55 -2.09 -4.75
N HIS A 206 -3.80 -1.14 -5.26
CA HIS A 206 -4.28 0.19 -5.55
C HIS A 206 -5.05 0.15 -6.89
N VAL A 207 -6.34 -0.09 -6.81
CA VAL A 207 -7.19 -0.05 -8.00
C VAL A 207 -7.38 1.39 -8.44
N VAL A 208 -6.94 1.68 -9.65
CA VAL A 208 -7.11 3.00 -10.28
C VAL A 208 -8.19 2.87 -11.33
N SER A 209 -9.25 3.67 -11.25
CA SER A 209 -10.23 3.77 -12.32
C SER A 209 -9.65 4.58 -13.46
N SER A 210 -9.43 3.96 -14.61
CA SER A 210 -8.98 4.62 -15.84
C SER A 210 -10.12 4.93 -16.82
N ASP A 211 -11.34 4.45 -16.54
CA ASP A 211 -12.45 4.49 -17.50
C ASP A 211 -13.40 5.67 -17.31
N SER A 212 -13.15 6.52 -16.31
CA SER A 212 -13.98 7.67 -15.97
C SER A 212 -13.15 8.94 -15.83
N PHE A 213 -13.52 10.01 -16.55
CA PHE A 213 -12.91 11.33 -16.40
C PHE A 213 -13.49 12.15 -15.25
N GLU A 214 -14.59 11.68 -14.65
CA GLU A 214 -15.28 12.36 -13.57
C GLU A 214 -14.54 12.21 -12.24
N TYR A 215 -13.91 11.05 -12.02
CA TYR A 215 -13.12 10.80 -10.81
C TYR A 215 -12.04 9.73 -11.03
N TRP A 216 -11.03 9.81 -10.22
CA TRP A 216 -10.00 8.80 -10.02
C TRP A 216 -10.10 8.30 -8.58
N PHE A 217 -9.78 7.03 -8.32
CA PHE A 217 -9.75 6.52 -6.96
C PHE A 217 -8.61 5.53 -6.74
N LEU A 218 -8.21 5.42 -5.48
CA LEU A 218 -7.17 4.54 -4.99
C LEU A 218 -7.69 3.81 -3.75
N GLU A 219 -8.05 2.53 -3.87
CA GLU A 219 -8.46 1.72 -2.73
C GLU A 219 -7.25 1.34 -1.88
N ASN A 220 -7.48 1.18 -0.56
CA ASN A 220 -6.44 0.85 0.42
C ASN A 220 -5.23 1.81 0.40
N ALA A 221 -5.42 3.06 0.00
CA ALA A 221 -4.39 4.10 0.03
C ALA A 221 -3.86 4.37 1.44
N VAL A 222 -4.72 4.16 2.44
CA VAL A 222 -4.40 4.25 3.87
C VAL A 222 -4.93 2.98 4.55
N PRO A 223 -4.09 2.19 5.23
CA PRO A 223 -4.53 0.97 5.91
C PRO A 223 -5.57 1.24 7.01
N ASP A 224 -6.48 0.29 7.26
CA ASP A 224 -7.57 0.42 8.23
C ASP A 224 -7.10 0.86 9.61
N TYR A 225 -6.03 0.25 10.14
CA TYR A 225 -5.48 0.64 11.44
C TYR A 225 -4.99 2.09 11.50
N ALA A 226 -4.53 2.65 10.36
CA ALA A 226 -4.09 4.03 10.27
C ALA A 226 -5.31 4.96 10.18
N CYS A 227 -6.38 4.55 9.48
CA CYS A 227 -7.67 5.25 9.49
C CYS A 227 -8.23 5.36 10.90
N GLU A 228 -8.23 4.26 11.68
CA GLU A 228 -8.66 4.25 13.08
C GLU A 228 -7.82 5.19 13.95
N LYS A 229 -6.49 5.18 13.81
CA LYS A 229 -5.60 6.10 14.54
C LYS A 229 -5.86 7.57 14.21
N LEU A 230 -6.13 7.89 12.93
CA LEU A 230 -6.49 9.24 12.50
C LEU A 230 -7.81 9.68 13.15
N ILE A 231 -8.84 8.82 13.15
CA ILE A 231 -10.10 9.09 13.83
C ILE A 231 -9.87 9.37 15.32
N GLN A 232 -9.22 8.44 16.03
CA GLN A 232 -8.94 8.55 17.46
C GLN A 232 -8.11 9.80 17.82
N GLY A 233 -7.19 10.19 16.94
CA GLY A 233 -6.36 11.37 17.11
C GLY A 233 -7.14 12.68 16.95
N TYR A 234 -7.92 12.78 15.89
CA TYR A 234 -8.63 14.04 15.57
C TYR A 234 -9.93 14.23 16.32
N GLU A 235 -10.68 13.18 16.66
CA GLU A 235 -11.90 13.31 17.46
C GLU A 235 -11.69 13.88 18.88
N LYS A 236 -10.45 13.89 19.36
CA LYS A 236 -10.07 14.53 20.63
C LYS A 236 -9.82 16.04 20.50
N GLY A 237 -9.77 16.55 19.28
CA GLY A 237 -9.52 17.95 19.00
C GLY A 237 -10.80 18.81 19.06
N ASP A 238 -10.63 20.11 18.93
CA ASP A 238 -11.72 21.08 18.90
C ASP A 238 -12.40 21.06 17.52
N ILE A 239 -13.44 20.25 17.39
CA ILE A 239 -14.27 20.16 16.18
C ILE A 239 -15.20 21.37 16.15
N VAL A 240 -15.09 22.21 15.13
CA VAL A 240 -15.96 23.36 14.91
C VAL A 240 -16.96 23.09 13.80
N GLN A 241 -18.11 23.77 13.80
CA GLN A 241 -19.07 23.69 12.70
C GLN A 241 -18.45 24.30 11.44
N ALA A 242 -18.48 23.55 10.33
CA ALA A 242 -17.94 24.04 9.07
C ALA A 242 -18.76 25.22 8.49
N GLU A 243 -18.04 26.14 7.90
CA GLU A 243 -18.61 27.28 7.17
C GLU A 243 -18.82 26.94 5.68
N ILE A 244 -19.64 27.74 5.02
CA ILE A 244 -19.80 27.78 3.56
C ILE A 244 -19.36 29.14 3.04
N GLY A 245 -18.93 29.20 1.77
CA GLY A 245 -18.39 30.42 1.17
C GLY A 245 -16.90 30.62 1.41
N ALA A 246 -16.38 31.79 1.10
CA ALA A 246 -14.98 32.13 1.26
C ALA A 246 -14.78 33.57 1.74
N GLY A 247 -13.72 33.81 2.52
CA GLY A 247 -13.34 35.13 3.02
C GLY A 247 -14.45 35.81 3.84
N GLU A 248 -14.74 37.08 3.59
CA GLU A 248 -15.74 37.87 4.31
C GLU A 248 -17.19 37.37 4.13
N HIS A 249 -17.43 36.48 3.17
CA HIS A 249 -18.73 35.87 2.88
C HIS A 249 -18.89 34.47 3.53
N ALA A 250 -17.89 34.01 4.28
CA ALA A 250 -17.98 32.74 4.98
C ALA A 250 -19.00 32.82 6.12
N ASN A 251 -19.91 31.84 6.18
CA ASN A 251 -20.91 31.76 7.23
C ASN A 251 -21.34 30.33 7.51
N VAL A 252 -21.91 30.07 8.68
CA VAL A 252 -22.50 28.80 9.06
C VAL A 252 -23.93 28.70 8.56
N ASN A 253 -24.22 27.71 7.71
CA ASN A 253 -25.60 27.39 7.29
C ASN A 253 -25.79 25.86 7.30
N THR A 254 -26.42 25.35 8.34
CA THR A 254 -26.63 23.94 8.58
C THR A 254 -27.64 23.26 7.65
N GLU A 255 -28.45 24.04 6.91
CA GLU A 255 -29.32 23.49 5.86
C GLU A 255 -28.54 23.15 4.59
N ILE A 256 -27.40 23.81 4.37
CA ILE A 256 -26.50 23.58 3.23
C ILE A 256 -25.38 22.60 3.61
N ARG A 257 -24.71 22.84 4.76
CA ARG A 257 -23.59 22.02 5.24
C ARG A 257 -23.68 21.80 6.75
N LYS A 258 -23.95 20.56 7.14
CA LYS A 258 -23.99 20.14 8.55
C LYS A 258 -22.85 19.14 8.80
N THR A 259 -21.66 19.65 9.12
CA THR A 259 -20.46 18.84 9.38
C THR A 259 -19.50 19.56 10.32
N GLY A 260 -18.87 18.83 11.19
CA GLY A 260 -17.74 19.32 11.99
C GLY A 260 -16.44 19.30 11.19
N VAL A 261 -15.54 20.25 11.46
CA VAL A 261 -14.24 20.36 10.78
C VAL A 261 -13.10 20.60 11.75
N ILE A 262 -11.93 20.02 11.43
CA ILE A 262 -10.62 20.36 12.00
C ILE A 262 -9.64 20.59 10.85
N ASN A 263 -8.97 21.73 10.82
CA ASN A 263 -7.93 22.01 9.84
C ASN A 263 -6.65 21.23 10.15
N LEU A 264 -6.07 20.64 9.15
CA LEU A 264 -4.86 19.80 9.23
C LEU A 264 -3.71 20.44 8.46
N PRO A 265 -2.44 20.16 8.84
CA PRO A 265 -1.28 20.58 8.07
C PRO A 265 -1.28 19.96 6.66
N THR A 266 -0.95 20.74 5.64
CA THR A 266 -0.87 20.28 4.23
C THR A 266 0.52 19.74 3.85
N GLU A 267 1.57 20.15 4.56
CA GLU A 267 2.97 19.86 4.20
C GLU A 267 3.54 18.62 4.92
N LYS A 268 2.80 18.02 5.83
CA LYS A 268 3.23 16.85 6.61
C LYS A 268 2.07 15.92 6.96
N GLY A 269 2.42 14.68 7.32
CA GLY A 269 1.44 13.68 7.72
C GLY A 269 0.42 13.39 6.62
N ILE A 270 -0.83 13.15 7.00
CA ILE A 270 -1.88 12.75 6.08
C ILE A 270 -2.16 13.81 4.99
N GLY A 271 -2.00 15.10 5.30
CA GLY A 271 -2.19 16.17 4.31
C GLY A 271 -1.17 16.07 3.16
N ALA A 272 0.11 15.84 3.48
CA ALA A 272 1.14 15.63 2.45
C ALA A 272 0.90 14.34 1.64
N THR A 273 0.42 13.28 2.29
CA THR A 273 0.06 12.01 1.62
C THR A 273 -1.07 12.25 0.61
N LEU A 274 -2.16 12.92 1.01
CA LEU A 274 -3.28 13.22 0.11
C LEU A 274 -2.88 14.14 -1.03
N ALA A 275 -2.01 15.12 -0.78
CA ALA A 275 -1.46 15.98 -1.83
C ALA A 275 -0.67 15.16 -2.86
N GLY A 276 0.18 14.23 -2.42
CA GLY A 276 0.94 13.32 -3.30
C GLY A 276 0.03 12.44 -4.15
N ILE A 277 -0.99 11.82 -3.55
CA ILE A 277 -1.98 11.00 -4.26
C ILE A 277 -2.77 11.85 -5.27
N GLY A 278 -3.19 13.06 -4.88
CA GLY A 278 -3.88 13.97 -5.79
C GLY A 278 -3.03 14.41 -6.99
N LEU A 279 -1.71 14.60 -6.80
CA LEU A 279 -0.78 14.88 -7.90
C LEU A 279 -0.63 13.69 -8.83
N GLN A 280 -0.61 12.46 -8.30
CA GLN A 280 -0.60 11.26 -9.11
C GLN A 280 -1.89 11.13 -9.94
N ALA A 281 -3.06 11.28 -9.31
CA ALA A 281 -4.34 11.29 -10.02
C ALA A 281 -4.38 12.33 -11.14
N ASN A 282 -3.81 13.51 -10.89
CA ASN A 282 -3.68 14.56 -11.90
C ASN A 282 -2.82 14.14 -13.09
N ALA A 283 -1.69 13.48 -12.83
CA ALA A 283 -0.80 12.98 -13.87
C ALA A 283 -1.46 11.86 -14.69
N ASP A 284 -2.27 11.02 -14.05
CA ASP A 284 -2.93 9.90 -14.70
C ASP A 284 -4.09 10.33 -15.62
N LEU A 285 -4.89 11.35 -15.22
CA LEU A 285 -6.13 11.69 -15.94
C LEU A 285 -6.20 13.11 -16.52
N TRP A 286 -5.82 14.15 -15.77
CA TRP A 286 -6.22 15.51 -16.14
C TRP A 286 -5.08 16.41 -16.60
N ASN A 287 -3.87 16.20 -16.08
CA ASN A 287 -2.69 17.05 -16.36
C ASN A 287 -2.94 18.56 -16.14
N PHE A 288 -3.73 18.91 -15.11
CA PHE A 288 -3.93 20.30 -14.73
C PHE A 288 -2.63 20.92 -14.23
N ASP A 289 -2.45 22.22 -14.47
CA ASP A 289 -1.38 23.01 -13.88
C ASP A 289 -1.69 23.20 -12.37
N VAL A 290 -0.99 22.45 -11.52
CA VAL A 290 -1.15 22.43 -10.06
C VAL A 290 0.13 22.96 -9.42
N THR A 291 -0.01 23.84 -8.44
CA THR A 291 1.11 24.47 -7.74
C THR A 291 1.34 23.94 -6.32
N HIS A 292 0.28 23.75 -5.54
CA HIS A 292 0.38 23.29 -4.13
C HIS A 292 -0.98 22.78 -3.62
N CYS A 293 -0.95 22.23 -2.40
CA CYS A 293 -2.14 21.92 -1.62
C CYS A 293 -2.51 23.12 -0.75
N GLU A 294 -3.72 23.68 -0.95
CA GLU A 294 -4.18 24.88 -0.24
C GLU A 294 -4.61 24.58 1.19
N GLN A 295 -5.38 23.50 1.37
CA GLN A 295 -6.03 23.18 2.63
C GLN A 295 -6.22 21.67 2.76
N CYS A 296 -6.23 21.19 4.02
CA CYS A 296 -6.59 19.83 4.37
C CYS A 296 -7.46 19.84 5.62
N ASP A 297 -8.60 19.15 5.59
CA ASP A 297 -9.59 19.16 6.67
C ASP A 297 -10.01 17.74 7.06
N PHE A 298 -10.02 17.43 8.35
CA PHE A 298 -10.76 16.30 8.89
C PHE A 298 -12.23 16.71 9.04
N LEU A 299 -13.13 15.89 8.52
CA LEU A 299 -14.58 16.11 8.49
C LEU A 299 -15.31 15.04 9.31
N SER A 300 -16.24 15.47 10.15
CA SER A 300 -17.09 14.60 10.96
C SER A 300 -18.56 14.93 10.72
N TYR A 301 -19.31 13.96 10.20
CA TYR A 301 -20.75 14.06 9.94
C TYR A 301 -21.48 13.19 10.94
N ASP A 302 -22.15 13.81 11.88
CA ASP A 302 -23.06 13.15 12.81
C ASP A 302 -24.39 12.81 12.11
N LYS A 303 -25.34 12.19 12.82
CA LYS A 303 -26.69 11.94 12.30
C LYS A 303 -27.30 13.21 11.71
N GLU A 304 -27.90 13.08 10.52
CA GLU A 304 -28.39 14.16 9.65
C GLU A 304 -27.29 15.06 9.07
N GLY A 305 -26.02 14.79 9.38
CA GLY A 305 -24.88 15.47 8.76
C GLY A 305 -24.88 15.26 7.26
N HIS A 306 -24.68 16.34 6.51
CA HIS A 306 -24.72 16.34 5.05
C HIS A 306 -23.99 17.54 4.45
N TYR A 307 -23.80 17.52 3.15
CA TYR A 307 -23.43 18.69 2.36
C TYR A 307 -24.17 18.61 1.03
N VAL A 308 -25.03 19.60 0.76
CA VAL A 308 -25.78 19.64 -0.50
C VAL A 308 -24.87 19.78 -1.70
N SER A 309 -25.39 19.56 -2.90
CA SER A 309 -24.63 19.66 -4.16
C SER A 309 -23.98 21.03 -4.30
N HIS A 310 -22.65 21.05 -4.49
CA HIS A 310 -21.83 22.27 -4.62
C HIS A 310 -20.62 21.99 -5.50
N ILE A 311 -19.88 23.04 -5.83
CA ILE A 311 -18.55 22.98 -6.42
C ILE A 311 -17.52 23.53 -5.43
N ASP A 312 -16.31 22.99 -5.44
CA ASP A 312 -15.23 23.48 -4.57
C ASP A 312 -14.41 24.62 -5.18
N THR A 313 -14.49 24.81 -6.49
CA THR A 313 -13.79 25.90 -7.18
C THR A 313 -14.52 27.23 -6.92
N PHE A 314 -13.87 28.12 -6.17
CA PHE A 314 -14.37 29.49 -6.00
C PHE A 314 -14.01 30.35 -7.22
N LEU A 315 -15.04 30.90 -7.90
CA LEU A 315 -14.86 31.74 -9.08
C LEU A 315 -14.63 33.22 -8.67
N ILE A 316 -13.55 33.46 -7.94
CA ILE A 316 -13.17 34.80 -7.47
C ILE A 316 -12.38 35.51 -8.59
N LYS A 317 -12.91 36.63 -9.07
CA LYS A 317 -12.23 37.46 -10.10
C LYS A 317 -10.85 37.88 -9.61
N ASN A 318 -9.84 37.69 -10.47
CA ASN A 318 -8.43 38.00 -10.20
C ASN A 318 -7.75 37.17 -9.10
N SER A 319 -8.31 36.03 -8.70
CA SER A 319 -7.57 35.07 -7.89
C SER A 319 -6.35 34.55 -8.66
N LYS A 320 -5.25 34.35 -7.98
CA LYS A 320 -4.04 33.73 -8.58
C LYS A 320 -4.15 32.22 -8.62
N ASN A 321 -4.88 31.65 -7.68
CA ASN A 321 -5.04 30.21 -7.50
C ASN A 321 -6.53 29.82 -7.45
N TYR A 322 -6.85 28.71 -8.07
CA TYR A 322 -8.17 28.10 -8.12
C TYR A 322 -8.05 26.65 -7.73
N ARG A 323 -8.98 26.11 -6.96
CA ARG A 323 -9.07 24.68 -6.67
C ARG A 323 -9.26 23.92 -7.96
N LYS A 324 -8.33 23.03 -8.24
CA LYS A 324 -8.30 22.19 -9.46
C LYS A 324 -8.83 20.81 -9.17
N LEU A 325 -8.36 20.21 -8.08
CA LEU A 325 -8.70 18.85 -7.66
C LEU A 325 -9.07 18.83 -6.19
N THR A 326 -10.09 18.06 -5.90
CA THR A 326 -10.54 17.69 -4.56
C THR A 326 -10.15 16.24 -4.32
N SER A 327 -9.42 15.96 -3.24
CA SER A 327 -9.04 14.62 -2.81
C SER A 327 -9.74 14.29 -1.51
N ILE A 328 -10.46 13.17 -1.43
CA ILE A 328 -11.22 12.75 -0.24
C ILE A 328 -10.77 11.36 0.18
N LEU A 329 -10.26 11.23 1.41
CA LEU A 329 -9.98 9.96 2.07
C LEU A 329 -11.20 9.54 2.91
N ILE A 330 -11.73 8.35 2.68
CA ILE A 330 -12.76 7.73 3.50
C ILE A 330 -12.10 7.03 4.69
N LEU A 331 -12.53 7.35 5.92
CA LEU A 331 -11.89 6.81 7.13
C LEU A 331 -12.65 5.65 7.77
N ASN A 332 -13.97 5.55 7.58
CA ASN A 332 -14.80 4.52 8.20
C ASN A 332 -16.01 4.16 7.34
N ASN A 333 -16.70 3.08 7.70
CA ASN A 333 -17.92 2.62 7.06
C ASN A 333 -19.00 2.14 8.07
N ASP A 334 -18.80 2.41 9.37
CA ASP A 334 -19.71 2.07 10.46
C ASP A 334 -20.86 3.09 10.61
N PHE A 335 -21.46 3.48 9.48
CA PHE A 335 -22.59 4.42 9.39
C PHE A 335 -23.53 4.02 8.23
N GLU A 336 -24.74 4.57 8.26
CA GLU A 336 -25.73 4.43 7.19
C GLU A 336 -26.04 5.79 6.56
N GLY A 337 -26.38 5.81 5.28
CA GLY A 337 -26.51 7.05 4.50
C GLY A 337 -25.14 7.67 4.21
N GLY A 338 -25.04 8.99 4.24
CA GLY A 338 -23.75 9.72 4.18
C GLY A 338 -22.91 9.48 2.93
N LYS A 339 -23.46 8.99 1.82
CA LYS A 339 -22.70 8.67 0.62
C LYS A 339 -22.22 9.93 -0.07
N LEU A 340 -20.91 9.96 -0.41
CA LEU A 340 -20.37 10.94 -1.35
C LEU A 340 -20.89 10.61 -2.75
N TYR A 341 -21.34 11.61 -3.47
CA TYR A 341 -21.71 11.50 -4.87
C TYR A 341 -21.11 12.63 -5.71
N ILE A 342 -20.84 12.32 -6.98
CA ILE A 342 -20.48 13.29 -8.02
C ILE A 342 -21.66 13.36 -8.98
N GLN A 343 -22.09 14.57 -9.36
CA GLN A 343 -23.25 14.76 -10.21
C GLN A 343 -22.79 15.05 -11.65
N CYS A 344 -23.17 14.16 -12.55
CA CYS A 344 -22.92 14.27 -14.00
C CYS A 344 -24.27 14.44 -14.73
N GLY A 345 -24.58 15.67 -15.11
CA GLY A 345 -25.91 15.98 -15.63
C GLY A 345 -27.01 15.75 -14.58
N ASN A 346 -27.96 14.86 -14.90
CA ASN A 346 -29.06 14.48 -13.99
C ASN A 346 -28.76 13.22 -13.15
N GLU A 347 -27.60 12.59 -13.34
CA GLU A 347 -27.23 11.34 -12.66
C GLU A 347 -26.24 11.62 -11.53
N LYS A 348 -26.37 10.84 -10.45
CA LYS A 348 -25.41 10.79 -9.36
C LYS A 348 -24.53 9.56 -9.55
N ILE A 349 -23.24 9.77 -9.57
CA ILE A 349 -22.22 8.71 -9.57
C ILE A 349 -21.69 8.56 -8.15
N TYR A 350 -21.62 7.32 -7.66
CA TYR A 350 -21.12 6.98 -6.34
C TYR A 350 -19.78 6.26 -6.47
N PRO A 351 -18.64 6.96 -6.26
CA PRO A 351 -17.34 6.30 -6.24
C PRO A 351 -17.25 5.22 -5.15
N PRO A 352 -16.28 4.28 -5.22
CA PRO A 352 -15.99 3.36 -4.12
C PRO A 352 -15.71 4.11 -2.82
N GLN A 353 -16.32 3.68 -1.70
CA GLN A 353 -16.25 4.37 -0.41
C GLN A 353 -15.94 3.42 0.75
N THR A 354 -15.02 2.48 0.52
CA THR A 354 -14.45 1.64 1.58
C THR A 354 -13.43 2.44 2.41
N PRO A 355 -13.24 2.14 3.70
CA PRO A 355 -12.19 2.78 4.50
C PRO A 355 -10.84 2.68 3.81
N GLY A 356 -10.02 3.72 3.95
CA GLY A 356 -8.71 3.80 3.30
C GLY A 356 -8.73 4.19 1.82
N THR A 357 -9.90 4.30 1.18
CA THR A 357 -10.01 4.75 -0.21
C THR A 357 -9.84 6.27 -0.32
N VAL A 358 -8.96 6.71 -1.22
CA VAL A 358 -8.86 8.11 -1.66
C VAL A 358 -9.58 8.27 -2.99
N ILE A 359 -10.48 9.24 -3.05
CA ILE A 359 -11.22 9.61 -4.26
C ILE A 359 -10.74 11.00 -4.66
N VAL A 360 -10.36 11.19 -5.93
CA VAL A 360 -9.91 12.47 -6.48
C VAL A 360 -10.82 12.84 -7.66
N PHE A 361 -11.22 14.09 -7.73
CA PHE A 361 -12.06 14.60 -8.83
C PHE A 361 -11.83 16.09 -9.07
N PRO A 362 -12.13 16.61 -10.28
CA PRO A 362 -12.06 18.02 -10.57
C PRO A 362 -12.97 18.86 -9.65
N SER A 363 -12.40 19.85 -8.99
CA SER A 363 -13.08 20.68 -7.99
C SER A 363 -14.28 21.50 -8.56
N PHE A 364 -14.38 21.60 -9.88
CA PHE A 364 -15.50 22.25 -10.56
C PHE A 364 -16.69 21.33 -10.84
N LEU A 365 -16.58 20.03 -10.54
CA LEU A 365 -17.71 19.11 -10.65
C LEU A 365 -18.65 19.29 -9.46
N LEU A 366 -19.95 19.26 -9.74
CA LEU A 366 -20.98 19.22 -8.71
C LEU A 366 -20.85 17.90 -7.92
N HIS A 367 -20.78 18.02 -6.61
CA HIS A 367 -20.72 16.88 -5.72
C HIS A 367 -21.35 17.20 -4.37
N GLY A 368 -21.60 16.19 -3.56
CA GLY A 368 -22.18 16.38 -2.23
C GLY A 368 -22.11 15.12 -1.38
N VAL A 369 -22.55 15.25 -0.14
CA VAL A 369 -22.66 14.14 0.82
C VAL A 369 -24.11 14.02 1.24
N GLU A 370 -24.72 12.87 1.03
CA GLU A 370 -26.08 12.56 1.44
C GLU A 370 -26.20 12.60 2.98
N PRO A 371 -27.40 12.83 3.53
CA PRO A 371 -27.59 12.81 4.98
C PRO A 371 -27.19 11.46 5.60
N VAL A 372 -26.42 11.51 6.69
CA VAL A 372 -26.13 10.34 7.54
C VAL A 372 -27.40 9.98 8.29
N THR A 373 -27.88 8.75 8.15
CA THR A 373 -29.11 8.28 8.81
C THR A 373 -28.83 7.59 10.14
N SER A 374 -27.66 6.94 10.27
CA SER A 374 -27.22 6.26 11.47
C SER A 374 -25.69 6.25 11.55
N GLY A 375 -25.12 6.23 12.75
CA GLY A 375 -23.67 6.26 12.96
C GLY A 375 -23.06 7.64 12.74
N LYS A 376 -21.76 7.66 12.42
CA LYS A 376 -20.97 8.87 12.20
C LYS A 376 -19.98 8.66 11.06
N ARG A 377 -20.10 9.47 10.00
CA ARG A 377 -19.17 9.42 8.85
C ARG A 377 -17.95 10.29 9.09
N ARG A 378 -16.77 9.77 8.81
CA ARG A 378 -15.49 10.49 8.93
C ARG A 378 -14.71 10.41 7.63
N SER A 379 -14.14 11.54 7.24
CA SER A 379 -13.29 11.64 6.04
C SER A 379 -12.27 12.77 6.21
N ILE A 380 -11.25 12.74 5.38
CA ILE A 380 -10.30 13.85 5.25
C ILE A 380 -10.39 14.35 3.81
N VAL A 381 -10.47 15.66 3.63
CA VAL A 381 -10.47 16.29 2.31
C VAL A 381 -9.28 17.22 2.17
N SER A 382 -8.71 17.27 0.97
CA SER A 382 -7.68 18.26 0.61
C SER A 382 -7.93 18.83 -0.79
N TRP A 383 -7.42 20.04 -1.03
CA TRP A 383 -7.61 20.74 -2.30
C TRP A 383 -6.27 21.13 -2.91
N LEU A 384 -6.06 20.68 -4.14
CA LEU A 384 -4.93 21.07 -4.97
C LEU A 384 -5.32 22.28 -5.81
N VAL A 385 -4.47 23.29 -5.78
CA VAL A 385 -4.73 24.58 -6.45
C VAL A 385 -3.69 24.89 -7.53
N GLY A 386 -4.08 25.72 -8.46
CA GLY A 386 -3.21 26.20 -9.54
C GLY A 386 -3.81 27.41 -10.25
N PRO A 387 -3.14 27.94 -11.31
CA PRO A 387 -3.64 29.06 -12.07
C PRO A 387 -4.96 28.72 -12.77
N TRP A 388 -5.63 29.71 -13.34
CA TRP A 388 -6.85 29.49 -14.11
C TRP A 388 -6.66 28.43 -15.21
N PHE A 389 -7.74 27.73 -15.54
CA PHE A 389 -7.74 26.76 -16.66
C PHE A 389 -7.43 27.47 -17.98
N LYS A 390 -6.51 26.91 -18.78
CA LYS A 390 -6.12 27.43 -20.10
C LYS A 390 -6.69 26.54 -21.18
#